data_2242a4e878d6ab90371bbb1624328e22
#
_entry.id   2242a4e878d6ab90371bbb1624328e22
#
_cell.length_a   1.000
_cell.length_b   1.000
_cell.length_c   1.000
_cell.angle_alpha   90.00
_cell.angle_beta   90.00
_cell.angle_gamma   90.00
#
_symmetry.space_group_name_H-M   'P 1'
#
loop_
_entity.id
_entity.type
_entity.pdbx_description
1 polymer ?
#
loop_
_entity_poly.entity_id
_entity_poly.type
_entity_poly.pdbx_seq_one_letter_code
_entity_poly.pdbx_strand_id
1 'polypeptide(L)'
;EKVYRDWLTDIRDWCISRQLWWGHRIPAWFVISETDGKYTDTTPYVVARDEAEALEKAKAEYGAAAEIEQDEDVLDTWFSSGLWPFSTLGWPDADAPDLNRWYPTSTLVTGFDIIFFWVARMTMMAGAFTGEMPFQDVYIHGLVRDEQNRKMSKSAGNGIDPLLLIERYGTDALRFALVREVAGAGQDIRLDYDRKKDTSATVEASRNFANKLWNATRFALMNLGGETPAQLGEPDSAALQLADRWILSRLARVNRETADRYSNYGLGEAA
;
A
#
# COMPACT_ATOMS: atom_id res chain seq x y z
N GLU A 1 -13.46 -10.41 -4.01
CA GLU A 1 -13.54 -11.56 -3.12
C GLU A 1 -13.50 -12.87 -3.90
N LYS A 2 -14.39 -13.13 -4.88
CA LYS A 2 -14.45 -14.38 -5.64
C LYS A 2 -13.10 -14.74 -6.31
N VAL A 3 -12.50 -13.83 -7.06
CA VAL A 3 -11.23 -14.04 -7.77
C VAL A 3 -10.08 -14.39 -6.80
N TYR A 4 -10.06 -13.77 -5.63
CA TYR A 4 -9.06 -14.06 -4.60
C TYR A 4 -9.25 -15.46 -4.01
N ARG A 5 -10.50 -15.85 -3.73
CA ARG A 5 -10.84 -17.18 -3.24
C ARG A 5 -10.49 -18.26 -4.25
N ASP A 6 -10.89 -18.08 -5.51
CA ASP A 6 -10.64 -19.03 -6.60
C ASP A 6 -9.11 -19.26 -6.76
N TRP A 7 -8.32 -18.20 -6.70
CA TRP A 7 -6.86 -18.28 -6.79
C TRP A 7 -6.25 -19.07 -5.63
N LEU A 8 -6.69 -18.84 -4.38
CA LEU A 8 -6.21 -19.57 -3.21
C LEU A 8 -6.63 -21.04 -3.23
N THR A 9 -7.80 -21.35 -3.79
CA THR A 9 -8.30 -22.73 -3.91
C THR A 9 -7.46 -23.54 -4.89
N ASP A 10 -7.01 -22.93 -5.99
CA ASP A 10 -6.23 -23.55 -7.04
C ASP A 10 -4.74 -23.14 -7.00
N ILE A 11 -4.25 -22.75 -5.83
CA ILE A 11 -2.87 -22.31 -5.67
C ILE A 11 -1.89 -23.42 -6.05
N ARG A 12 -0.87 -23.04 -6.81
CA ARG A 12 0.20 -23.94 -7.24
C ARG A 12 1.46 -23.72 -6.43
N ASP A 13 2.36 -24.70 -6.46
CA ASP A 13 3.67 -24.62 -5.87
C ASP A 13 4.40 -23.38 -6.39
N TRP A 14 5.12 -22.75 -5.48
CA TRP A 14 5.87 -21.54 -5.74
C TRP A 14 7.35 -21.76 -5.43
N CYS A 15 8.18 -21.80 -6.48
CA CYS A 15 9.62 -21.82 -6.30
C CYS A 15 10.05 -20.46 -5.73
N ILE A 16 10.66 -20.48 -4.55
CA ILE A 16 11.08 -19.28 -3.83
C ILE A 16 12.51 -18.85 -4.11
N SER A 17 13.29 -19.68 -4.82
CA SER A 17 14.68 -19.37 -5.20
C SER A 17 14.75 -18.52 -6.48
N ARG A 18 15.72 -17.62 -6.54
CA ARG A 18 16.04 -16.79 -7.70
C ARG A 18 17.55 -16.72 -7.90
N GLN A 19 17.98 -16.89 -9.16
CA GLN A 19 19.37 -16.77 -9.60
C GLN A 19 19.66 -15.30 -9.90
N LEU A 20 19.83 -14.49 -8.84
CA LEU A 20 20.10 -13.07 -8.92
C LEU A 20 21.40 -12.73 -8.21
N TRP A 21 22.09 -11.72 -8.71
CA TRP A 21 23.33 -11.22 -8.10
C TRP A 21 23.10 -10.58 -6.71
N TRP A 22 21.95 -10.02 -6.47
CA TRP A 22 21.60 -9.31 -5.25
C TRP A 22 20.27 -9.79 -4.69
N GLY A 23 20.22 -10.01 -3.39
CA GLY A 23 19.01 -10.39 -2.67
C GLY A 23 19.32 -10.98 -1.29
N HIS A 24 18.30 -11.49 -0.62
CA HIS A 24 18.46 -12.23 0.62
C HIS A 24 18.83 -13.68 0.28
N ARG A 25 20.03 -14.10 0.62
CA ARG A 25 20.47 -15.49 0.41
C ARG A 25 19.55 -16.45 1.15
N ILE A 26 19.27 -17.57 0.52
CA ILE A 26 18.50 -18.65 1.13
C ILE A 26 19.27 -19.19 2.33
N PRO A 27 18.70 -19.20 3.56
CA PRO A 27 19.37 -19.63 4.78
C PRO A 27 19.35 -21.16 4.92
N ALA A 28 19.67 -21.86 3.84
CA ALA A 28 19.79 -23.31 3.76
C ALA A 28 21.20 -23.70 3.37
N TRP A 29 21.72 -24.76 4.00
CA TRP A 29 23.04 -25.33 3.74
C TRP A 29 22.88 -26.79 3.39
N PHE A 30 23.30 -27.17 2.20
CA PHE A 30 23.33 -28.54 1.74
C PHE A 30 24.46 -29.32 2.43
N VAL A 31 24.18 -30.57 2.85
CA VAL A 31 25.17 -31.45 3.45
C VAL A 31 25.89 -32.20 2.35
N ILE A 32 26.96 -31.61 1.83
CA ILE A 32 27.65 -32.08 0.63
C ILE A 32 28.51 -33.32 0.88
N SER A 33 28.87 -33.60 2.13
CA SER A 33 29.55 -34.86 2.52
C SER A 33 28.72 -36.10 2.23
N GLU A 34 27.38 -35.98 2.12
CA GLU A 34 26.47 -37.08 1.81
C GLU A 34 26.35 -37.34 0.30
N THR A 35 26.94 -36.50 -0.56
CA THR A 35 26.77 -36.53 -2.00
C THR A 35 28.07 -36.33 -2.79
N ASP A 36 29.24 -36.64 -2.21
CA ASP A 36 30.54 -36.46 -2.82
C ASP A 36 30.81 -35.04 -3.37
N GLY A 37 30.39 -34.01 -2.62
CA GLY A 37 30.60 -32.60 -2.97
C GLY A 37 29.69 -32.08 -4.08
N LYS A 38 28.59 -32.78 -4.42
CA LYS A 38 27.58 -32.33 -5.37
C LYS A 38 26.22 -32.33 -4.69
N TYR A 39 25.42 -31.31 -4.96
CA TYR A 39 24.05 -31.31 -4.48
C TYR A 39 23.05 -31.42 -5.65
N THR A 40 21.98 -32.10 -5.36
CA THR A 40 20.85 -32.40 -6.23
C THR A 40 19.56 -32.11 -5.48
N ASP A 41 18.42 -32.26 -6.13
CA ASP A 41 17.10 -32.07 -5.51
C ASP A 41 16.84 -32.98 -4.29
N THR A 42 17.66 -34.02 -4.10
CA THR A 42 17.55 -34.98 -2.98
C THR A 42 18.64 -34.83 -1.93
N THR A 43 19.59 -33.89 -2.09
CA THR A 43 20.64 -33.64 -1.11
C THR A 43 20.05 -33.16 0.21
N PRO A 44 20.41 -33.76 1.35
CA PRO A 44 19.98 -33.28 2.66
C PRO A 44 20.44 -31.84 2.88
N TYR A 45 19.66 -31.07 3.62
CA TYR A 45 20.00 -29.69 3.96
C TYR A 45 19.58 -29.34 5.39
N VAL A 46 20.22 -28.35 5.96
CA VAL A 46 19.85 -27.74 7.24
C VAL A 46 19.52 -26.27 7.05
N VAL A 47 18.57 -25.76 7.82
CA VAL A 47 18.22 -24.34 7.85
C VAL A 47 18.76 -23.72 9.13
N ALA A 48 19.49 -22.61 8.99
CA ALA A 48 20.13 -21.93 10.12
C ALA A 48 20.25 -20.43 9.86
N ARG A 49 20.60 -19.65 10.90
CA ARG A 49 20.78 -18.20 10.80
C ARG A 49 22.14 -17.85 10.19
N ASP A 50 23.14 -18.69 10.46
CA ASP A 50 24.49 -18.53 9.97
C ASP A 50 25.16 -19.89 9.75
N GLU A 51 26.37 -19.86 9.19
CA GLU A 51 27.14 -21.05 8.85
C GLU A 51 27.57 -21.87 10.09
N ALA A 52 27.82 -21.19 11.21
CA ALA A 52 28.26 -21.88 12.43
C ALA A 52 27.11 -22.72 13.01
N GLU A 53 25.92 -22.16 13.11
CA GLU A 53 24.70 -22.87 13.52
C GLU A 53 24.35 -23.99 12.52
N ALA A 54 24.52 -23.74 11.21
CA ALA A 54 24.29 -24.75 10.18
C ALA A 54 25.21 -25.93 10.31
N LEU A 55 26.52 -25.69 10.54
CA LEU A 55 27.52 -26.74 10.71
C LEU A 55 27.28 -27.55 11.99
N GLU A 56 26.87 -26.90 13.07
CA GLU A 56 26.53 -27.60 14.32
C GLU A 56 25.33 -28.53 14.10
N LYS A 57 24.27 -28.04 13.46
CA LYS A 57 23.10 -28.85 13.12
C LYS A 57 23.46 -30.03 12.21
N ALA A 58 24.24 -29.77 11.16
CA ALA A 58 24.64 -30.80 10.22
C ALA A 58 25.50 -31.89 10.92
N LYS A 59 26.43 -31.50 11.78
CA LYS A 59 27.22 -32.46 12.55
C LYS A 59 26.42 -33.28 13.54
N ALA A 60 25.41 -32.70 14.14
CA ALA A 60 24.50 -33.39 15.06
C ALA A 60 23.64 -34.44 14.34
N GLU A 61 23.24 -34.19 13.12
CA GLU A 61 22.32 -35.05 12.36
C GLU A 61 23.07 -36.06 11.45
N TYR A 62 24.14 -35.62 10.79
CA TYR A 62 24.86 -36.39 9.78
C TYR A 62 26.28 -36.83 10.23
N GLY A 63 26.68 -36.48 11.45
CA GLY A 63 27.95 -36.90 12.02
C GLY A 63 29.06 -35.86 11.96
N ALA A 64 30.13 -36.10 12.72
CA ALA A 64 31.23 -35.14 12.95
C ALA A 64 32.00 -34.73 11.66
N ALA A 65 31.92 -35.55 10.60
CA ALA A 65 32.56 -35.29 9.31
C ALA A 65 31.68 -34.53 8.33
N ALA A 66 30.53 -34.03 8.76
CA ALA A 66 29.61 -33.29 7.89
C ALA A 66 30.28 -32.03 7.34
N GLU A 67 30.21 -31.87 6.02
CA GLU A 67 30.60 -30.67 5.27
C GLU A 67 29.34 -30.03 4.65
N ILE A 68 29.30 -28.71 4.69
CA ILE A 68 28.10 -27.96 4.24
C ILE A 68 28.48 -26.91 3.22
N GLU A 69 27.52 -26.60 2.32
CA GLU A 69 27.60 -25.51 1.37
C GLU A 69 26.27 -24.74 1.34
N GLN A 70 26.33 -23.41 1.49
CA GLN A 70 25.13 -22.59 1.46
C GLN A 70 24.56 -22.50 0.06
N ASP A 71 23.24 -22.55 -0.05
CA ASP A 71 22.51 -22.29 -1.30
C ASP A 71 23.00 -20.99 -1.95
N GLU A 72 23.34 -21.04 -3.24
CA GLU A 72 23.84 -19.88 -3.99
C GLU A 72 22.71 -18.90 -4.36
N ASP A 73 21.48 -19.38 -4.38
CA ASP A 73 20.32 -18.61 -4.78
C ASP A 73 19.89 -17.61 -3.69
N VAL A 74 19.08 -16.66 -4.09
CA VAL A 74 18.43 -15.69 -3.19
C VAL A 74 16.92 -15.93 -3.15
N LEU A 75 16.28 -15.47 -2.08
CA LEU A 75 14.83 -15.53 -1.95
C LEU A 75 14.16 -14.60 -2.95
N ASP A 76 13.03 -15.07 -3.50
CA ASP A 76 12.10 -14.23 -4.25
C ASP A 76 11.71 -12.99 -3.45
N THR A 77 11.67 -11.83 -4.10
CA THR A 77 11.28 -10.56 -3.47
C THR A 77 9.93 -10.65 -2.75
N TRP A 78 8.99 -11.41 -3.32
CA TRP A 78 7.67 -11.58 -2.73
C TRP A 78 7.66 -12.44 -1.47
N PHE A 79 8.70 -13.24 -1.24
CA PHE A 79 8.86 -13.96 0.03
C PHE A 79 9.11 -12.98 1.18
N SER A 80 10.12 -12.14 1.05
CA SER A 80 10.42 -11.11 2.06
C SER A 80 9.27 -10.11 2.21
N SER A 81 8.64 -9.71 1.09
CA SER A 81 7.49 -8.81 1.10
C SER A 81 6.27 -9.43 1.78
N GLY A 82 6.12 -10.74 1.75
CA GLY A 82 5.05 -11.46 2.44
C GLY A 82 5.17 -11.43 3.97
N LEU A 83 6.38 -11.26 4.49
CA LEU A 83 6.65 -11.15 5.93
C LEU A 83 6.43 -9.72 6.46
N TRP A 84 6.35 -8.73 5.58
CA TRP A 84 6.34 -7.30 5.91
C TRP A 84 5.35 -6.89 7.02
N PRO A 85 4.09 -7.37 7.05
CA PRO A 85 3.09 -6.89 8.01
C PRO A 85 3.47 -7.09 9.48
N PHE A 86 4.31 -8.06 9.77
CA PHE A 86 4.70 -8.42 11.14
C PHE A 86 6.21 -8.36 11.37
N SER A 87 7.04 -8.65 10.37
CA SER A 87 8.49 -8.63 10.53
C SER A 87 9.05 -7.24 10.83
N THR A 88 8.48 -6.18 10.25
CA THR A 88 8.88 -4.79 10.49
C THR A 88 8.44 -4.26 11.85
N LEU A 89 7.55 -4.97 12.53
CA LEU A 89 7.04 -4.62 13.86
C LEU A 89 7.76 -5.38 15.00
N GLY A 90 8.77 -6.17 14.64
CA GLY A 90 9.63 -6.84 15.62
C GLY A 90 9.45 -8.36 15.70
N TRP A 91 8.53 -8.98 14.94
CA TRP A 91 8.47 -10.44 14.85
C TRP A 91 9.85 -11.03 14.46
N PRO A 92 10.32 -12.14 15.03
CA PRO A 92 9.57 -13.13 15.83
C PRO A 92 9.55 -12.88 17.35
N ASP A 93 9.98 -11.72 17.84
CA ASP A 93 9.85 -11.37 19.26
C ASP A 93 8.37 -11.11 19.59
N ALA A 94 7.75 -12.02 20.34
CA ALA A 94 6.36 -11.91 20.74
C ALA A 94 6.10 -10.74 21.71
N ASP A 95 7.13 -10.26 22.40
CA ASP A 95 7.05 -9.15 23.35
C ASP A 95 7.37 -7.79 22.70
N ALA A 96 7.64 -7.74 21.39
CA ALA A 96 7.94 -6.51 20.69
C ALA A 96 6.80 -5.49 20.84
N PRO A 97 7.05 -4.27 21.35
CA PRO A 97 6.01 -3.29 21.65
C PRO A 97 5.19 -2.88 20.41
N ASP A 98 5.87 -2.72 19.27
CA ASP A 98 5.21 -2.32 18.03
C ASP A 98 4.35 -3.45 17.45
N LEU A 99 4.78 -4.69 17.57
CA LEU A 99 3.99 -5.86 17.17
C LEU A 99 2.70 -5.92 17.98
N ASN A 100 2.80 -5.83 19.31
CA ASN A 100 1.64 -5.89 20.19
C ASN A 100 0.67 -4.71 20.03
N ARG A 101 1.15 -3.57 19.55
CA ARG A 101 0.34 -2.36 19.39
C ARG A 101 -0.31 -2.24 18.01
N TRP A 102 0.40 -2.61 16.96
CA TRP A 102 0.03 -2.26 15.58
C TRP A 102 -0.37 -3.45 14.72
N TYR A 103 -0.14 -4.67 15.19
CA TYR A 103 -0.55 -5.89 14.50
C TYR A 103 -1.76 -6.54 15.20
N PRO A 104 -2.81 -6.97 14.48
CA PRO A 104 -3.06 -6.78 13.03
C PRO A 104 -3.32 -5.31 12.65
N THR A 105 -2.94 -4.95 11.42
CA THR A 105 -3.15 -3.60 10.87
C THR A 105 -4.62 -3.41 10.43
N SER A 106 -5.16 -2.19 10.57
CA SER A 106 -6.55 -1.90 10.21
C SER A 106 -6.79 -2.02 8.71
N THR A 107 -5.96 -1.36 7.90
CA THR A 107 -6.19 -1.26 6.44
C THR A 107 -4.90 -1.39 5.66
N LEU A 108 -4.90 -2.27 4.66
CA LEU A 108 -3.90 -2.31 3.60
C LEU A 108 -4.43 -1.58 2.37
N VAL A 109 -3.62 -0.67 1.81
CA VAL A 109 -3.90 -0.02 0.53
C VAL A 109 -2.97 -0.62 -0.54
N THR A 110 -3.54 -1.15 -1.62
CA THR A 110 -2.78 -1.88 -2.65
C THR A 110 -3.40 -1.76 -4.04
N GLY A 111 -2.63 -2.07 -5.08
CA GLY A 111 -3.11 -2.20 -6.45
C GLY A 111 -3.66 -3.60 -6.75
N PHE A 112 -4.59 -3.67 -7.70
CA PHE A 112 -5.17 -4.94 -8.13
C PHE A 112 -4.12 -5.90 -8.72
N ASP A 113 -3.11 -5.38 -9.39
CA ASP A 113 -2.10 -6.16 -10.11
C ASP A 113 -1.14 -6.94 -9.20
N ILE A 114 -1.09 -6.63 -7.90
CA ILE A 114 -0.25 -7.33 -6.93
C ILE A 114 -1.04 -8.09 -5.84
N ILE A 115 -2.33 -8.25 -5.99
CA ILE A 115 -3.16 -8.99 -5.01
C ILE A 115 -2.61 -10.41 -4.80
N PHE A 116 -2.31 -11.13 -5.87
CA PHE A 116 -1.85 -12.52 -5.79
C PHE A 116 -0.38 -12.63 -5.39
N PHE A 117 0.42 -11.68 -5.80
CA PHE A 117 1.85 -11.68 -5.50
C PHE A 117 2.14 -11.20 -4.08
N TRP A 118 1.38 -10.24 -3.60
CA TRP A 118 1.65 -9.61 -2.32
C TRP A 118 0.59 -9.91 -1.25
N VAL A 119 -0.67 -9.55 -1.50
CA VAL A 119 -1.73 -9.70 -0.48
C VAL A 119 -1.93 -11.16 -0.09
N ALA A 120 -2.07 -12.06 -1.07
CA ALA A 120 -2.26 -13.47 -0.81
C ALA A 120 -1.09 -14.07 -0.02
N ARG A 121 0.15 -13.70 -0.36
CA ARG A 121 1.34 -14.18 0.37
C ARG A 121 1.43 -13.62 1.78
N MET A 122 1.12 -12.34 1.99
CA MET A 122 1.05 -11.77 3.34
C MET A 122 0.02 -12.49 4.20
N THR A 123 -1.18 -12.76 3.69
CA THR A 123 -2.22 -13.45 4.46
C THR A 123 -1.86 -14.91 4.75
N MET A 124 -1.25 -15.62 3.81
CA MET A 124 -0.79 -16.99 4.02
C MET A 124 0.33 -17.07 5.06
N MET A 125 1.35 -16.22 4.94
CA MET A 125 2.48 -16.20 5.87
C MET A 125 2.05 -15.73 7.26
N ALA A 126 1.21 -14.70 7.35
CA ALA A 126 0.67 -14.23 8.61
C ALA A 126 -0.14 -15.33 9.31
N GLY A 127 -1.05 -15.99 8.60
CA GLY A 127 -1.80 -17.11 9.14
C GLY A 127 -0.92 -18.27 9.63
N ALA A 128 0.19 -18.56 8.89
CA ALA A 128 1.12 -19.62 9.27
C ALA A 128 2.03 -19.26 10.46
N PHE A 129 2.50 -18.01 10.53
CA PHE A 129 3.53 -17.62 11.50
C PHE A 129 2.97 -16.93 12.75
N THR A 130 1.86 -16.22 12.63
CA THR A 130 1.25 -15.48 13.76
C THR A 130 -0.09 -16.03 14.19
N GLY A 131 -0.73 -16.85 13.37
CA GLY A 131 -2.07 -17.37 13.62
C GLY A 131 -3.20 -16.37 13.35
N GLU A 132 -2.88 -15.15 12.90
CA GLU A 132 -3.85 -14.07 12.68
C GLU A 132 -3.75 -13.50 11.27
N MET A 133 -4.89 -13.00 10.75
CA MET A 133 -4.89 -12.26 9.47
C MET A 133 -4.25 -10.88 9.66
N PRO A 134 -3.41 -10.43 8.72
CA PRO A 134 -2.61 -9.23 8.91
C PRO A 134 -3.38 -7.92 8.77
N PHE A 135 -4.57 -7.95 8.13
CA PHE A 135 -5.38 -6.77 7.84
C PHE A 135 -6.86 -7.03 8.07
N GLN A 136 -7.57 -6.03 8.56
CA GLN A 136 -9.03 -6.05 8.64
C GLN A 136 -9.64 -5.75 7.26
N ASP A 137 -9.16 -4.68 6.62
CA ASP A 137 -9.60 -4.24 5.30
C ASP A 137 -8.44 -4.24 4.29
N VAL A 138 -8.76 -4.60 3.05
CA VAL A 138 -7.83 -4.45 1.91
C VAL A 138 -8.48 -3.51 0.90
N TYR A 139 -8.01 -2.26 0.86
CA TYR A 139 -8.45 -1.28 -0.10
C TYR A 139 -7.66 -1.40 -1.40
N ILE A 140 -8.36 -1.72 -2.49
CA ILE A 140 -7.75 -1.93 -3.80
C ILE A 140 -7.97 -0.67 -4.64
N HIS A 141 -6.89 0.08 -4.89
CA HIS A 141 -6.94 1.27 -5.74
C HIS A 141 -6.70 0.91 -7.21
N GLY A 142 -7.18 1.78 -8.12
CA GLY A 142 -6.85 1.73 -9.54
C GLY A 142 -5.44 2.23 -9.82
N LEU A 143 -4.91 1.89 -10.99
CA LEU A 143 -3.62 2.41 -11.46
C LEU A 143 -3.82 3.73 -12.19
N VAL A 144 -2.84 4.63 -12.07
CA VAL A 144 -2.78 5.82 -12.91
C VAL A 144 -2.21 5.42 -14.27
N ARG A 145 -2.97 5.71 -15.33
CA ARG A 145 -2.61 5.43 -16.73
C ARG A 145 -2.23 6.71 -17.46
N ASP A 146 -1.48 6.56 -18.54
CA ASP A 146 -1.10 7.68 -19.39
C ASP A 146 -2.29 8.29 -20.16
N GLU A 147 -2.01 9.35 -20.90
CA GLU A 147 -3.02 10.08 -21.69
C GLU A 147 -3.67 9.23 -22.79
N GLN A 148 -3.04 8.11 -23.21
CA GLN A 148 -3.62 7.12 -24.12
C GLN A 148 -4.26 5.92 -23.40
N ASN A 149 -4.43 6.01 -22.08
CA ASN A 149 -4.98 4.95 -21.24
C ASN A 149 -4.12 3.66 -21.18
N ARG A 150 -2.80 3.78 -21.39
CA ARG A 150 -1.86 2.67 -21.28
C ARG A 150 -1.26 2.60 -19.88
N LYS A 151 -0.95 1.39 -19.41
CA LYS A 151 -0.21 1.20 -18.16
C LYS A 151 1.16 1.89 -18.27
N MET A 152 1.50 2.72 -17.29
CA MET A 152 2.82 3.35 -17.22
C MET A 152 3.88 2.34 -16.80
N SER A 153 5.03 2.35 -17.47
CA SER A 153 6.20 1.55 -17.11
C SER A 153 7.50 2.26 -17.46
N LYS A 154 8.57 1.90 -16.76
CA LYS A 154 9.92 2.44 -17.04
C LYS A 154 10.38 2.06 -18.45
N SER A 155 10.11 0.83 -18.87
CA SER A 155 10.49 0.33 -20.20
C SER A 155 9.75 1.02 -21.35
N ALA A 156 8.50 1.42 -21.14
CA ALA A 156 7.73 2.16 -22.13
C ALA A 156 8.05 3.66 -22.17
N GLY A 157 8.75 4.19 -21.16
CA GLY A 157 9.11 5.60 -21.07
C GLY A 157 7.90 6.55 -21.00
N ASN A 158 6.71 6.02 -20.66
CA ASN A 158 5.46 6.77 -20.62
C ASN A 158 5.06 7.22 -19.20
N GLY A 159 5.94 7.11 -18.23
CA GLY A 159 5.73 7.64 -16.88
C GLY A 159 5.48 9.15 -16.90
N ILE A 160 4.64 9.61 -16.00
CA ILE A 160 4.41 11.04 -15.73
C ILE A 160 5.04 11.33 -14.38
N ASP A 161 6.01 12.26 -14.35
CA ASP A 161 6.63 12.64 -13.10
C ASP A 161 5.66 13.51 -12.28
N PRO A 162 5.21 13.05 -11.11
CA PRO A 162 4.31 13.80 -10.27
C PRO A 162 4.91 15.13 -9.78
N LEU A 163 6.25 15.22 -9.66
CA LEU A 163 6.92 16.43 -9.20
C LEU A 163 6.72 17.59 -10.17
N LEU A 164 6.73 17.36 -11.48
CA LEU A 164 6.45 18.40 -12.49
C LEU A 164 5.05 18.99 -12.32
N LEU A 165 4.06 18.14 -12.02
CA LEU A 165 2.69 18.60 -11.77
C LEU A 165 2.57 19.33 -10.42
N ILE A 166 3.30 18.88 -9.40
CA ILE A 166 3.35 19.53 -8.08
C ILE A 166 3.98 20.92 -8.18
N GLU A 167 5.08 21.05 -8.86
CA GLU A 167 5.76 22.35 -9.09
C GLU A 167 4.85 23.34 -9.80
N ARG A 168 4.08 22.87 -10.78
CA ARG A 168 3.22 23.71 -11.60
C ARG A 168 1.90 24.08 -10.95
N TYR A 169 1.26 23.14 -10.27
CA TYR A 169 -0.12 23.30 -9.79
C TYR A 169 -0.26 23.25 -8.27
N GLY A 170 0.76 22.82 -7.57
CA GLY A 170 0.74 22.56 -6.13
C GLY A 170 0.34 21.13 -5.76
N THR A 171 0.80 20.70 -4.61
CA THR A 171 0.58 19.34 -4.07
C THR A 171 -0.91 19.04 -3.88
N ASP A 172 -1.67 19.98 -3.33
CA ASP A 172 -3.10 19.82 -3.06
C ASP A 172 -3.89 19.59 -4.35
N ALA A 173 -3.54 20.29 -5.42
CA ALA A 173 -4.19 20.16 -6.71
C ALA A 173 -4.01 18.75 -7.30
N LEU A 174 -2.80 18.20 -7.28
CA LEU A 174 -2.54 16.85 -7.76
C LEU A 174 -3.22 15.80 -6.91
N ARG A 175 -3.10 15.88 -5.58
CA ARG A 175 -3.72 14.93 -4.67
C ARG A 175 -5.24 14.93 -4.78
N PHE A 176 -5.86 16.11 -4.81
CA PHE A 176 -7.30 16.23 -4.96
C PHE A 176 -7.78 15.72 -6.33
N ALA A 177 -7.05 16.01 -7.41
CA ALA A 177 -7.35 15.50 -8.74
C ALA A 177 -7.40 13.96 -8.75
N LEU A 178 -6.37 13.30 -8.20
CA LEU A 178 -6.30 11.84 -8.16
C LEU A 178 -7.42 11.23 -7.30
N VAL A 179 -7.71 11.80 -6.13
CA VAL A 179 -8.77 11.29 -5.25
C VAL A 179 -10.14 11.45 -5.88
N ARG A 180 -10.42 12.61 -6.51
CA ARG A 180 -11.70 12.89 -7.17
C ARG A 180 -11.99 11.94 -8.32
N GLU A 181 -10.97 11.50 -9.06
CA GLU A 181 -11.13 10.58 -10.19
C GLU A 181 -11.29 9.11 -9.75
N VAL A 182 -11.25 8.81 -8.45
CA VAL A 182 -11.52 7.46 -7.94
C VAL A 182 -13.02 7.17 -8.01
N ALA A 183 -13.43 6.45 -9.04
CA ALA A 183 -14.85 6.12 -9.31
C ALA A 183 -15.25 4.73 -8.80
N GLY A 184 -14.58 4.21 -7.77
CA GLY A 184 -14.83 2.90 -7.18
C GLY A 184 -13.57 2.05 -7.03
N ALA A 185 -13.69 0.90 -6.36
CA ALA A 185 -12.57 0.01 -6.09
C ALA A 185 -11.98 -0.56 -7.39
N GLY A 186 -10.68 -0.39 -7.59
CA GLY A 186 -9.92 -1.01 -8.68
C GLY A 186 -10.11 -0.39 -10.06
N GLN A 187 -10.83 0.73 -10.19
CA GLN A 187 -10.95 1.42 -11.47
C GLN A 187 -9.73 2.30 -11.74
N ASP A 188 -9.09 2.06 -12.89
CA ASP A 188 -7.91 2.83 -13.30
C ASP A 188 -8.25 4.29 -13.61
N ILE A 189 -7.33 5.19 -13.29
CA ILE A 189 -7.44 6.62 -13.50
C ILE A 189 -6.64 7.00 -14.74
N ARG A 190 -7.28 7.51 -15.75
CA ARG A 190 -6.59 8.08 -16.91
C ARG A 190 -6.22 9.53 -16.61
N LEU A 191 -4.92 9.84 -16.55
CA LEU A 191 -4.45 11.21 -16.39
C LEU A 191 -4.28 11.90 -17.75
N ASP A 192 -4.98 13.00 -17.95
CA ASP A 192 -4.88 13.86 -19.14
C ASP A 192 -3.58 14.70 -19.09
N TYR A 193 -2.50 14.18 -19.65
CA TYR A 193 -1.20 14.85 -19.61
C TYR A 193 -0.72 15.26 -21.00
N ASP A 194 -0.51 16.56 -21.21
CA ASP A 194 0.14 17.10 -22.42
C ASP A 194 1.66 17.09 -22.21
N ARG A 195 2.35 16.11 -22.80
CA ARG A 195 3.80 15.91 -22.68
C ARG A 195 4.64 17.04 -23.31
N LYS A 196 4.06 17.85 -24.18
CA LYS A 196 4.79 18.97 -24.82
C LYS A 196 4.83 20.20 -23.93
N LYS A 197 3.80 20.35 -23.10
CA LYS A 197 3.60 21.53 -22.26
C LYS A 197 3.77 21.23 -20.78
N ASP A 198 3.89 19.95 -20.41
CA ASP A 198 3.86 19.45 -19.03
C ASP A 198 2.63 19.94 -18.27
N THR A 199 1.44 19.81 -18.89
CA THR A 199 0.16 20.28 -18.33
C THR A 199 -0.87 19.17 -18.22
N SER A 200 -1.79 19.34 -17.27
CA SER A 200 -3.00 18.50 -17.11
C SER A 200 -4.19 19.39 -16.80
N ALA A 201 -5.24 19.29 -17.60
CA ALA A 201 -6.45 20.08 -17.40
C ALA A 201 -7.21 19.65 -16.13
N THR A 202 -7.18 18.35 -15.80
CA THR A 202 -7.78 17.80 -14.57
C THR A 202 -7.10 18.35 -13.32
N VAL A 203 -5.76 18.40 -13.32
CA VAL A 203 -4.99 18.95 -12.17
C VAL A 203 -5.18 20.47 -12.09
N GLU A 204 -5.22 21.16 -13.22
CA GLU A 204 -5.49 22.60 -13.26
C GLU A 204 -6.88 22.95 -12.71
N ALA A 205 -7.91 22.19 -13.09
CA ALA A 205 -9.27 22.38 -12.55
C ALA A 205 -9.30 22.18 -11.03
N SER A 206 -8.54 21.20 -10.52
CA SER A 206 -8.41 20.93 -9.09
C SER A 206 -7.68 22.06 -8.35
N ARG A 207 -6.64 22.65 -8.95
CA ARG A 207 -6.00 23.87 -8.41
C ARG A 207 -6.99 25.02 -8.33
N ASN A 208 -7.77 25.22 -9.39
CA ASN A 208 -8.77 26.30 -9.43
C ASN A 208 -9.85 26.11 -8.35
N PHE A 209 -10.26 24.85 -8.11
CA PHE A 209 -11.17 24.54 -7.03
C PHE A 209 -10.57 24.82 -5.65
N ALA A 210 -9.34 24.41 -5.39
CA ALA A 210 -8.63 24.73 -4.14
C ALA A 210 -8.53 26.25 -3.92
N ASN A 211 -8.18 27.02 -4.96
CA ASN A 211 -8.14 28.47 -4.92
C ASN A 211 -9.51 29.09 -4.64
N LYS A 212 -10.59 28.51 -5.18
CA LYS A 212 -11.96 28.95 -4.90
C LYS A 212 -12.29 28.77 -3.42
N LEU A 213 -11.99 27.64 -2.82
CA LEU A 213 -12.17 27.38 -1.40
C LEU A 213 -11.37 28.36 -0.53
N TRP A 214 -10.11 28.55 -0.88
CA TRP A 214 -9.23 29.48 -0.18
C TRP A 214 -9.79 30.90 -0.18
N ASN A 215 -10.18 31.40 -1.36
CA ASN A 215 -10.70 32.75 -1.50
C ASN A 215 -12.06 32.92 -0.80
N ALA A 216 -12.93 31.92 -0.84
CA ALA A 216 -14.21 31.96 -0.12
C ALA A 216 -13.99 32.01 1.40
N THR A 217 -13.08 31.18 1.93
CA THR A 217 -12.71 31.19 3.34
C THR A 217 -12.07 32.52 3.75
N ARG A 218 -11.12 33.02 2.95
CA ARG A 218 -10.50 34.32 3.18
C ARG A 218 -11.53 35.46 3.22
N PHE A 219 -12.47 35.46 2.27
CA PHE A 219 -13.55 36.45 2.26
C PHE A 219 -14.42 36.36 3.53
N ALA A 220 -14.81 35.15 3.95
CA ALA A 220 -15.56 34.96 5.18
C ALA A 220 -14.80 35.52 6.40
N LEU A 221 -13.52 35.15 6.55
CA LEU A 221 -12.69 35.60 7.67
C LEU A 221 -12.53 37.14 7.71
N MET A 222 -12.41 37.79 6.56
CA MET A 222 -12.30 39.25 6.48
C MET A 222 -13.58 39.96 6.95
N ASN A 223 -14.73 39.29 6.94
CA ASN A 223 -16.02 39.85 7.36
C ASN A 223 -16.41 39.51 8.82
N LEU A 224 -15.53 38.83 9.56
CA LEU A 224 -15.77 38.50 10.99
C LEU A 224 -15.39 39.64 11.96
N GLY A 225 -15.00 40.82 11.45
CA GLY A 225 -14.67 41.96 12.30
C GLY A 225 -13.41 41.78 13.17
N GLY A 226 -12.54 40.81 12.84
CA GLY A 226 -11.33 40.48 13.61
C GLY A 226 -11.56 39.40 14.68
N GLU A 227 -12.78 38.90 14.82
CA GLU A 227 -13.10 37.80 15.73
C GLU A 227 -12.98 36.45 15.02
N THR A 228 -12.81 35.39 15.79
CA THR A 228 -12.84 34.01 15.30
C THR A 228 -14.26 33.45 15.36
N PRO A 229 -14.59 32.43 14.55
CA PRO A 229 -15.89 31.74 14.64
C PRO A 229 -16.22 31.25 16.06
N ALA A 230 -15.20 30.80 16.81
CA ALA A 230 -15.37 30.34 18.17
C ALA A 230 -15.76 31.50 19.17
N GLN A 231 -15.26 32.73 18.93
CA GLN A 231 -15.62 33.91 19.73
C GLN A 231 -17.03 34.43 19.41
N LEU A 232 -17.43 34.30 18.11
CA LEU A 232 -18.77 34.69 17.69
C LEU A 232 -19.84 33.71 18.20
N GLY A 233 -19.49 32.44 18.39
CA GLY A 233 -20.41 31.42 18.88
C GLY A 233 -21.46 31.01 17.81
N GLU A 234 -22.51 30.33 18.29
CA GLU A 234 -23.62 29.89 17.42
C GLU A 234 -24.55 31.05 17.09
N PRO A 235 -25.02 31.13 15.85
CA PRO A 235 -25.97 32.19 15.47
C PRO A 235 -27.32 32.03 16.19
N ASP A 236 -27.96 33.15 16.53
CA ASP A 236 -29.32 33.14 17.08
C ASP A 236 -30.30 32.55 16.04
N SER A 237 -30.91 31.42 16.37
CA SER A 237 -31.81 30.70 15.50
C SER A 237 -33.05 31.52 15.11
N ALA A 238 -33.46 32.50 15.95
CA ALA A 238 -34.59 33.39 15.66
C ALA A 238 -34.24 34.45 14.61
N ALA A 239 -32.96 34.81 14.47
CA ALA A 239 -32.47 35.75 13.48
C ALA A 239 -32.24 35.13 12.09
N LEU A 240 -32.21 33.81 12.00
CA LEU A 240 -31.93 33.11 10.73
C LEU A 240 -33.04 33.26 9.72
N GLN A 241 -32.67 33.75 8.54
CA GLN A 241 -33.55 33.85 7.37
C GLN A 241 -33.65 32.49 6.66
N LEU A 242 -34.53 32.42 5.64
CA LEU A 242 -34.72 31.18 4.87
C LEU A 242 -33.44 30.68 4.20
N ALA A 243 -32.61 31.58 3.68
CA ALA A 243 -31.35 31.25 3.03
C ALA A 243 -30.34 30.66 4.05
N ASP A 244 -30.28 31.23 5.25
CA ASP A 244 -29.37 30.78 6.32
C ASP A 244 -29.78 29.38 6.79
N ARG A 245 -31.06 29.15 7.01
CA ARG A 245 -31.58 27.82 7.40
C ARG A 245 -31.35 26.78 6.30
N TRP A 246 -31.50 27.19 5.04
CA TRP A 246 -31.24 26.32 3.91
C TRP A 246 -29.77 25.88 3.85
N ILE A 247 -28.83 26.83 3.95
CA ILE A 247 -27.39 26.49 3.86
C ILE A 247 -26.91 25.63 5.02
N LEU A 248 -27.40 25.93 6.25
CA LEU A 248 -27.07 25.09 7.41
C LEU A 248 -27.61 23.67 7.28
N SER A 249 -28.87 23.53 6.83
CA SER A 249 -29.46 22.23 6.55
C SER A 249 -28.70 21.46 5.45
N ARG A 250 -28.28 22.17 4.40
CA ARG A 250 -27.48 21.62 3.31
C ARG A 250 -26.12 21.15 3.80
N LEU A 251 -25.43 21.98 4.59
CA LEU A 251 -24.14 21.67 5.17
C LEU A 251 -24.22 20.43 6.08
N ALA A 252 -25.19 20.35 6.96
CA ALA A 252 -25.39 19.21 7.83
C ALA A 252 -25.63 17.91 7.06
N ARG A 253 -26.33 17.96 5.93
CA ARG A 253 -26.51 16.82 5.05
C ARG A 253 -25.21 16.41 4.36
N VAL A 254 -24.51 17.37 3.74
CA VAL A 254 -23.24 17.11 3.05
C VAL A 254 -22.21 16.52 4.01
N ASN A 255 -22.09 17.03 5.23
CA ASN A 255 -21.18 16.49 6.22
C ASN A 255 -21.47 15.03 6.55
N ARG A 256 -22.75 14.64 6.70
CA ARG A 256 -23.10 13.23 6.95
C ARG A 256 -22.78 12.36 5.72
N GLU A 257 -23.21 12.79 4.52
CA GLU A 257 -22.95 12.06 3.29
C GLU A 257 -21.45 11.86 3.06
N THR A 258 -20.64 12.89 3.28
CA THR A 258 -19.17 12.82 3.15
C THR A 258 -18.58 11.85 4.19
N ALA A 259 -18.99 11.92 5.45
CA ALA A 259 -18.54 11.01 6.48
C ALA A 259 -18.87 9.54 6.16
N ASP A 260 -20.10 9.29 5.69
CA ASP A 260 -20.54 7.96 5.25
C ASP A 260 -19.72 7.45 4.07
N ARG A 261 -19.39 8.32 3.09
CA ARG A 261 -18.53 7.95 1.96
C ARG A 261 -17.10 7.61 2.41
N TYR A 262 -16.52 8.43 3.28
CA TYR A 262 -15.18 8.11 3.83
C TYR A 262 -15.18 6.77 4.57
N SER A 263 -16.18 6.52 5.42
CA SER A 263 -16.29 5.26 6.18
C SER A 263 -16.44 4.02 5.29
N ASN A 264 -16.91 4.19 4.05
CA ASN A 264 -17.10 3.12 3.07
C ASN A 264 -16.09 3.19 1.91
N TYR A 265 -14.97 3.91 2.07
CA TYR A 265 -13.94 4.08 1.05
C TYR A 265 -14.41 4.69 -0.28
N GLY A 266 -15.55 5.38 -0.30
CA GLY A 266 -16.07 6.12 -1.44
C GLY A 266 -15.35 7.47 -1.61
N LEU A 267 -14.03 7.46 -1.79
CA LEU A 267 -13.17 8.65 -1.70
C LEU A 267 -13.48 9.70 -2.79
N GLY A 268 -13.71 9.26 -4.03
CA GLY A 268 -14.04 10.15 -5.13
C GLY A 268 -15.41 10.82 -4.99
N GLU A 269 -16.37 10.10 -4.37
CA GLU A 269 -17.71 10.63 -4.10
C GLU A 269 -17.73 11.59 -2.90
N ALA A 270 -16.76 11.41 -1.97
CA ALA A 270 -16.58 12.31 -0.82
C ALA A 270 -15.91 13.62 -1.22
N ALA A 271 -15.07 13.62 -2.26
CA ALA A 271 -14.35 14.78 -2.78
C ALA A 271 -15.22 15.67 -3.65
#